data_69c9c1c9a6d01e8de75734a7c7905188
#
_entry.id   69c9c1c9a6d01e8de75734a7c7905188
#
_cell.length_a   1.000
_cell.length_b   1.000
_cell.length_c   1.000
_cell.angle_alpha   90.00
_cell.angle_beta   90.00
_cell.angle_gamma   90.00
#
_symmetry.space_group_name_H-M   'P 1'
#
loop_
_entity.id
_entity.type
_entity.pdbx_description
1 polymer ?
#
loop_
_entity_poly.entity_id
_entity_poly.type
_entity_poly.pdbx_seq_one_letter_code
_entity_poly.pdbx_strand_id
1 'polypeptide(L)'
;AHKNVSVDLVAAVHIGEKSYYEELNKQFSGYDALLYELVAPEGTRVPKGGAKSDHPVSRLQTGMKNLLDLDFQLDHVDYQSENFVHADMSPASFSKSMNERGESIWALVFRMLGQSLAEQNKGEKSLDAELVLALFDKNRALALKRVLAEQFEDLEGMMSAFNGPDGSTLITERNKRALEVLGNEIGSGKKRLAIFYGAGHMPDMARRLMADFKLKPSSERWVTAWDLHERAAKGRSKAAAPKEGKSKREKATAAGNS
;
A
#
# COMPACT_ATOMS: atom_id res chain seq x y z
N ALA A 1 31.84 7.81 6.25
CA ALA A 1 31.03 6.66 6.62
C ALA A 1 30.12 7.07 7.78
N HIS A 2 28.82 6.95 7.59
CA HIS A 2 27.78 7.25 8.60
C HIS A 2 27.82 6.16 9.67
N LYS A 3 28.68 6.28 10.69
CA LYS A 3 28.80 5.31 11.77
C LYS A 3 27.46 5.19 12.51
N ASN A 4 26.94 3.97 12.61
CA ASN A 4 25.71 3.61 13.32
C ASN A 4 24.39 4.19 12.71
N VAL A 5 24.35 4.42 11.41
CA VAL A 5 23.12 4.74 10.70
C VAL A 5 22.57 3.46 10.07
N SER A 6 21.27 3.20 10.25
CA SER A 6 20.50 2.19 9.53
C SER A 6 19.38 2.85 8.75
N VAL A 7 19.15 2.35 7.54
CA VAL A 7 18.06 2.80 6.67
C VAL A 7 17.32 1.57 6.17
N ASP A 8 16.06 1.45 6.52
CA ASP A 8 15.18 0.40 6.02
C ASP A 8 14.44 0.91 4.77
N LEU A 9 14.51 0.15 3.68
CA LEU A 9 13.66 0.36 2.52
C LEU A 9 12.37 -0.45 2.71
N VAL A 10 11.25 0.25 2.86
CA VAL A 10 9.94 -0.37 3.08
C VAL A 10 9.12 -0.23 1.81
N ALA A 11 9.00 -1.33 1.06
CA ALA A 11 8.22 -1.38 -0.16
C ALA A 11 6.72 -1.28 0.17
N ALA A 12 6.08 -0.21 -0.27
CA ALA A 12 4.67 0.03 -0.07
C ALA A 12 3.83 -0.76 -1.07
N VAL A 13 2.74 -1.33 -0.57
CA VAL A 13 1.62 -1.83 -1.35
C VAL A 13 0.41 -0.95 -1.04
N HIS A 14 -0.13 -0.26 -2.06
CA HIS A 14 -1.18 0.74 -1.87
C HIS A 14 -2.54 0.15 -1.45
N ILE A 15 -2.77 -1.13 -1.76
CA ILE A 15 -3.98 -1.87 -1.44
C ILE A 15 -3.55 -3.18 -0.77
N GLY A 16 -3.93 -3.40 0.48
CA GLY A 16 -3.48 -4.56 1.25
C GLY A 16 -4.45 -4.97 2.35
N GLU A 17 -4.13 -6.05 3.03
CA GLU A 17 -4.87 -6.47 4.22
C GLU A 17 -4.71 -5.41 5.33
N LYS A 18 -5.74 -5.19 6.12
CA LYS A 18 -5.67 -4.28 7.27
C LYS A 18 -4.53 -4.64 8.23
N SER A 19 -4.31 -5.94 8.47
CA SER A 19 -3.23 -6.45 9.30
C SER A 19 -1.83 -6.07 8.80
N TYR A 20 -1.64 -5.96 7.48
CA TYR A 20 -0.40 -5.47 6.88
C TYR A 20 -0.10 -4.03 7.35
N TYR A 21 -1.07 -3.13 7.25
CA TYR A 21 -0.87 -1.74 7.69
C TYR A 21 -0.74 -1.61 9.22
N GLU A 22 -1.43 -2.45 9.99
CA GLU A 22 -1.26 -2.50 11.44
C GLU A 22 0.17 -2.91 11.84
N GLU A 23 0.75 -3.89 11.13
CA GLU A 23 2.14 -4.31 11.34
C GLU A 23 3.13 -3.22 10.91
N LEU A 24 2.89 -2.55 9.77
CA LEU A 24 3.71 -1.43 9.34
C LEU A 24 3.69 -0.27 10.36
N ASN A 25 2.52 0.12 10.88
CA ASN A 25 2.43 1.19 11.87
C ASN A 25 3.23 0.88 13.14
N LYS A 26 3.23 -0.38 13.60
CA LYS A 26 4.07 -0.81 14.73
C LYS A 26 5.57 -0.65 14.41
N GLN A 27 5.97 -1.03 13.21
CA GLN A 27 7.35 -0.88 12.77
C GLN A 27 7.74 0.60 12.66
N PHE A 28 6.86 1.42 12.09
CA PHE A 28 7.10 2.83 11.82
C PHE A 28 7.33 3.65 13.08
N SER A 29 6.69 3.32 14.18
CA SER A 29 6.90 3.99 15.47
C SER A 29 8.33 3.81 16.03
N GLY A 30 9.10 2.86 15.51
CA GLY A 30 10.46 2.58 15.95
C GLY A 30 11.55 3.38 15.23
N TYR A 31 11.22 4.21 14.21
CA TYR A 31 12.21 5.00 13.49
C TYR A 31 12.34 6.42 14.04
N ASP A 32 13.53 6.99 13.95
CA ASP A 32 13.77 8.40 14.28
C ASP A 32 13.17 9.30 13.18
N ALA A 33 13.16 8.83 11.93
CA ALA A 33 12.43 9.42 10.80
C ALA A 33 11.96 8.35 9.83
N LEU A 34 10.72 8.51 9.36
CA LEU A 34 10.13 7.74 8.27
C LEU A 34 9.85 8.68 7.10
N LEU A 35 10.59 8.53 6.03
CA LEU A 35 10.44 9.29 4.81
C LEU A 35 9.36 8.66 3.95
N TYR A 36 8.32 9.42 3.56
CA TYR A 36 7.20 8.85 2.82
C TYR A 36 6.95 9.51 1.47
N GLU A 37 6.39 8.69 0.58
CA GLU A 37 6.00 9.04 -0.78
C GLU A 37 4.66 9.79 -0.79
N LEU A 38 4.67 11.00 -1.36
CA LEU A 38 3.45 11.74 -1.66
C LEU A 38 3.76 12.93 -2.58
N VAL A 39 3.35 12.92 -3.83
CA VAL A 39 3.44 14.10 -4.69
C VAL A 39 2.43 15.14 -4.22
N ALA A 40 2.88 16.06 -3.37
CA ALA A 40 2.06 17.09 -2.76
C ALA A 40 2.90 18.34 -2.44
N PRO A 41 2.27 19.51 -2.20
CA PRO A 41 2.98 20.67 -1.69
C PRO A 41 3.73 20.36 -0.39
N GLU A 42 4.88 21.02 -0.18
CA GLU A 42 5.63 20.86 1.07
C GLU A 42 4.75 21.18 2.29
N GLY A 43 4.92 20.40 3.35
CA GLY A 43 4.12 20.54 4.57
C GLY A 43 2.72 19.93 4.49
N THR A 44 2.32 19.34 3.37
CA THR A 44 1.06 18.61 3.28
C THR A 44 1.08 17.41 4.22
N ARG A 45 0.07 17.32 5.10
CA ARG A 45 -0.17 16.14 5.92
C ARG A 45 -1.42 15.42 5.45
N VAL A 46 -1.31 14.12 5.25
CA VAL A 46 -2.45 13.28 4.88
C VAL A 46 -3.41 13.20 6.06
N PRO A 47 -4.71 13.54 5.91
CA PRO A 47 -5.68 13.41 6.99
C PRO A 47 -5.81 11.95 7.43
N LYS A 48 -6.06 11.73 8.72
CA LYS A 48 -6.32 10.38 9.24
C LYS A 48 -7.59 9.79 8.61
N GLY A 49 -7.48 8.60 8.05
CA GLY A 49 -8.57 7.93 7.33
C GLY A 49 -8.73 8.40 5.86
N GLY A 50 -7.70 9.03 5.30
CA GLY A 50 -7.70 9.50 3.92
C GLY A 50 -8.57 10.73 3.68
N ALA A 51 -8.49 11.32 2.50
CA ALA A 51 -9.39 12.40 2.10
C ALA A 51 -10.70 11.79 1.57
N LYS A 52 -11.81 12.00 2.27
CA LYS A 52 -13.13 11.65 1.75
C LYS A 52 -13.46 12.58 0.59
N SER A 53 -13.61 12.03 -0.59
CA SER A 53 -13.95 12.76 -1.81
C SER A 53 -15.08 12.02 -2.53
N ASP A 54 -16.09 12.77 -3.01
CA ASP A 54 -17.16 12.25 -3.87
C ASP A 54 -16.72 12.06 -5.32
N HIS A 55 -15.44 12.16 -5.58
CA HIS A 55 -14.87 12.01 -6.92
C HIS A 55 -15.09 10.60 -7.49
N PRO A 56 -15.32 10.42 -8.82
CA PRO A 56 -15.47 9.09 -9.43
C PRO A 56 -14.35 8.09 -9.08
N VAL A 57 -13.12 8.57 -8.93
CA VAL A 57 -11.97 7.75 -8.50
C VAL A 57 -12.19 7.15 -7.11
N SER A 58 -12.74 7.92 -6.16
CA SER A 58 -13.03 7.42 -4.80
C SER A 58 -14.11 6.33 -4.80
N ARG A 59 -15.09 6.41 -5.72
CA ARG A 59 -16.11 5.37 -5.90
C ARG A 59 -15.50 4.09 -6.48
N LEU A 60 -14.62 4.21 -7.47
CA LEU A 60 -13.88 3.06 -8.03
C LEU A 60 -13.03 2.39 -6.96
N GLN A 61 -12.30 3.17 -6.16
CA GLN A 61 -11.53 2.68 -5.03
C GLN A 61 -12.42 1.90 -4.05
N THR A 62 -13.55 2.48 -3.61
CA THR A 62 -14.49 1.81 -2.72
C THR A 62 -15.02 0.49 -3.32
N GLY A 63 -15.29 0.47 -4.62
CA GLY A 63 -15.68 -0.74 -5.35
C GLY A 63 -14.60 -1.83 -5.29
N MET A 64 -13.35 -1.48 -5.56
CA MET A 64 -12.20 -2.39 -5.47
C MET A 64 -11.98 -2.91 -4.05
N LYS A 65 -12.07 -2.07 -3.03
CA LYS A 65 -11.96 -2.44 -1.63
C LYS A 65 -12.98 -3.54 -1.29
N ASN A 66 -14.24 -3.33 -1.64
CA ASN A 66 -15.32 -4.28 -1.37
C ASN A 66 -15.22 -5.57 -2.21
N LEU A 67 -14.68 -5.47 -3.42
CA LEU A 67 -14.54 -6.59 -4.34
C LEU A 67 -13.41 -7.54 -3.91
N LEU A 68 -12.29 -6.97 -3.45
CA LEU A 68 -11.08 -7.71 -3.07
C LEU A 68 -11.00 -8.00 -1.57
N ASP A 69 -11.87 -7.43 -0.75
CA ASP A 69 -11.79 -7.49 0.72
C ASP A 69 -10.39 -7.01 1.20
N LEU A 70 -9.95 -5.86 0.67
CA LEU A 70 -8.66 -5.21 0.97
C LEU A 70 -8.90 -3.77 1.40
N ASP A 71 -7.92 -3.20 2.05
CA ASP A 71 -7.92 -1.82 2.53
C ASP A 71 -6.89 -0.95 1.78
N PHE A 72 -7.08 0.38 1.85
CA PHE A 72 -6.14 1.33 1.24
C PHE A 72 -5.11 1.83 2.25
N GLN A 73 -3.87 1.99 1.78
CA GLN A 73 -2.75 2.53 2.54
C GLN A 73 -3.11 3.83 3.26
N LEU A 74 -3.75 4.78 2.56
CA LEU A 74 -4.10 6.10 3.10
C LEU A 74 -5.15 6.05 4.22
N ASP A 75 -5.95 4.97 4.30
CA ASP A 75 -6.96 4.80 5.35
C ASP A 75 -6.35 4.30 6.67
N HIS A 76 -5.22 3.59 6.59
CA HIS A 76 -4.68 2.83 7.72
C HIS A 76 -3.29 3.24 8.19
N VAL A 77 -2.46 3.84 7.34
CA VAL A 77 -1.16 4.38 7.75
C VAL A 77 -1.34 5.71 8.46
N ASP A 78 -0.74 5.86 9.63
CA ASP A 78 -0.84 7.10 10.43
C ASP A 78 0.22 8.14 10.01
N TYR A 79 -0.07 8.86 8.93
CA TYR A 79 0.78 9.93 8.40
C TYR A 79 0.86 11.17 9.31
N GLN A 80 0.12 11.21 10.43
CA GLN A 80 0.17 12.31 11.40
C GLN A 80 1.27 12.13 12.46
N SER A 81 1.91 10.95 12.50
CA SER A 81 2.99 10.66 13.44
C SER A 81 4.14 11.66 13.29
N GLU A 82 4.73 12.08 14.41
CA GLU A 82 5.76 13.15 14.44
C GLU A 82 7.04 12.80 13.67
N ASN A 83 7.36 11.49 13.58
CA ASN A 83 8.53 11.01 12.89
C ASN A 83 8.32 10.82 11.37
N PHE A 84 7.11 11.11 10.84
CA PHE A 84 6.87 11.07 9.40
C PHE A 84 7.38 12.33 8.73
N VAL A 85 8.23 12.15 7.72
CA VAL A 85 8.87 13.22 6.96
C VAL A 85 8.46 13.13 5.50
N HIS A 86 7.81 14.17 4.99
CA HIS A 86 7.48 14.26 3.57
C HIS A 86 8.77 14.35 2.74
N ALA A 87 8.99 13.38 1.87
CA ALA A 87 10.25 13.23 1.15
C ALA A 87 10.08 13.06 -0.36
N ASP A 88 9.07 13.68 -0.93
CA ASP A 88 8.73 13.59 -2.34
C ASP A 88 8.71 14.97 -3.03
N MET A 89 8.49 14.97 -4.33
CA MET A 89 8.40 16.18 -5.13
C MET A 89 7.08 16.91 -4.91
N SER A 90 7.09 18.23 -5.00
CA SER A 90 5.86 19.00 -5.14
C SER A 90 5.24 18.77 -6.55
N PRO A 91 3.93 18.98 -6.73
CA PRO A 91 3.31 18.89 -8.06
C PRO A 91 3.98 19.79 -9.10
N ALA A 92 4.43 20.97 -8.69
CA ALA A 92 5.13 21.91 -9.56
C ALA A 92 6.50 21.38 -9.99
N SER A 93 7.32 20.86 -9.05
CA SER A 93 8.63 20.29 -9.37
C SER A 93 8.52 19.01 -10.18
N PHE A 94 7.51 18.18 -9.90
CA PHE A 94 7.21 16.98 -10.68
C PHE A 94 6.86 17.33 -12.14
N SER A 95 5.92 18.26 -12.35
CA SER A 95 5.51 18.70 -13.69
C SER A 95 6.69 19.36 -14.44
N LYS A 96 7.49 20.17 -13.76
CA LYS A 96 8.68 20.78 -14.34
C LYS A 96 9.67 19.71 -14.81
N SER A 97 10.00 18.74 -13.97
CA SER A 97 10.91 17.63 -14.31
C SER A 97 10.41 16.82 -15.52
N MET A 98 9.13 16.49 -15.56
CA MET A 98 8.54 15.81 -16.72
C MET A 98 8.68 16.60 -18.00
N ASN A 99 8.42 17.93 -17.97
CA ASN A 99 8.54 18.80 -19.13
C ASN A 99 10.01 18.90 -19.61
N GLU A 100 10.96 19.10 -18.70
CA GLU A 100 12.40 19.21 -19.00
C GLU A 100 12.96 17.91 -19.61
N ARG A 101 12.41 16.76 -19.24
CA ARG A 101 12.80 15.46 -19.75
C ARG A 101 12.00 15.03 -20.99
N GLY A 102 11.04 15.85 -21.42
CA GLY A 102 10.13 15.48 -22.54
C GLY A 102 9.23 14.29 -22.22
N GLU A 103 9.01 14.01 -20.95
CA GLU A 103 8.14 12.92 -20.50
C GLU A 103 6.67 13.33 -20.55
N SER A 104 5.79 12.39 -20.89
CA SER A 104 4.35 12.62 -20.95
C SER A 104 3.61 11.44 -20.30
N ILE A 105 2.69 11.77 -19.41
CA ILE A 105 1.79 10.76 -18.80
C ILE A 105 1.00 10.04 -19.90
N TRP A 106 0.59 10.74 -20.94
CA TRP A 106 -0.11 10.14 -22.07
C TRP A 106 0.77 9.16 -22.86
N ALA A 107 2.05 9.50 -23.08
CA ALA A 107 2.98 8.58 -23.72
C ALA A 107 3.18 7.31 -22.88
N LEU A 108 3.21 7.45 -21.55
CA LEU A 108 3.27 6.33 -20.61
C LEU A 108 2.03 5.43 -20.73
N VAL A 109 0.84 6.03 -20.70
CA VAL A 109 -0.43 5.31 -20.85
C VAL A 109 -0.52 4.59 -22.20
N PHE A 110 -0.13 5.26 -23.31
CA PHE A 110 -0.11 4.63 -24.64
C PHE A 110 0.90 3.50 -24.75
N ARG A 111 2.05 3.60 -24.05
CA ARG A 111 3.04 2.51 -23.99
C ARG A 111 2.46 1.31 -23.25
N MET A 112 1.81 1.52 -22.11
CA MET A 112 1.14 0.45 -21.35
C MET A 112 0.06 -0.25 -22.20
N LEU A 113 -0.80 0.53 -22.85
CA LEU A 113 -1.82 -0.01 -23.75
C LEU A 113 -1.21 -0.81 -24.90
N GLY A 114 -0.14 -0.30 -25.51
CA GLY A 114 0.55 -0.98 -26.59
C GLY A 114 1.17 -2.30 -26.17
N GLN A 115 1.76 -2.37 -24.98
CA GLN A 115 2.29 -3.61 -24.40
C GLN A 115 1.18 -4.61 -24.11
N SER A 116 0.10 -4.19 -23.45
CA SER A 116 -1.07 -5.04 -23.18
C SER A 116 -1.66 -5.66 -24.45
N LEU A 117 -1.77 -4.87 -25.55
CA LEU A 117 -2.23 -5.38 -26.85
C LEU A 117 -1.25 -6.36 -27.52
N ALA A 118 0.06 -6.14 -27.31
CA ALA A 118 1.08 -7.02 -27.85
C ALA A 118 1.12 -8.39 -27.12
N GLU A 119 0.83 -8.41 -25.83
CA GLU A 119 0.76 -9.62 -25.01
C GLU A 119 -0.49 -10.45 -25.30
N GLN A 120 -1.65 -9.83 -25.57
CA GLN A 120 -2.87 -10.53 -25.99
C GLN A 120 -2.67 -11.42 -27.25
N ASN A 121 -1.72 -11.08 -28.12
CA ASN A 121 -1.43 -11.85 -29.32
C ASN A 121 -0.55 -13.09 -29.07
N LYS A 122 -0.05 -13.34 -27.85
CA LYS A 122 0.83 -14.48 -27.56
C LYS A 122 0.10 -15.77 -27.18
N GLY A 123 -1.24 -15.79 -27.18
CA GLY A 123 -2.04 -17.01 -26.99
C GLY A 123 -2.05 -17.56 -25.57
N GLU A 124 -1.58 -16.84 -24.61
CA GLU A 124 -1.75 -17.17 -23.19
C GLU A 124 -3.20 -16.92 -22.75
N LYS A 125 -3.66 -17.64 -21.73
CA LYS A 125 -5.03 -17.50 -21.20
C LYS A 125 -5.33 -16.02 -20.99
N SER A 126 -6.40 -15.52 -21.61
CA SER A 126 -6.67 -14.10 -21.52
C SER A 126 -6.98 -13.76 -20.06
N LEU A 127 -6.27 -12.78 -19.51
CA LEU A 127 -6.52 -12.21 -18.16
C LEU A 127 -8.01 -11.92 -17.93
N ASP A 128 -8.70 -11.47 -18.99
CA ASP A 128 -10.13 -11.17 -18.97
C ASP A 128 -10.96 -12.42 -18.65
N ALA A 129 -10.61 -13.60 -19.22
CA ALA A 129 -11.31 -14.83 -18.94
C ALA A 129 -11.09 -15.30 -17.50
N GLU A 130 -9.88 -15.18 -16.97
CA GLU A 130 -9.55 -15.54 -15.58
C GLU A 130 -10.25 -14.60 -14.59
N LEU A 131 -10.27 -13.29 -14.85
CA LEU A 131 -11.00 -12.31 -14.05
C LEU A 131 -12.52 -12.62 -14.05
N VAL A 132 -13.09 -12.94 -15.22
CA VAL A 132 -14.51 -13.31 -15.31
C VAL A 132 -14.79 -14.58 -14.51
N LEU A 133 -13.96 -15.61 -14.62
CA LEU A 133 -14.13 -16.85 -13.84
C LEU A 133 -14.00 -16.57 -12.33
N ALA A 134 -13.04 -15.74 -11.92
CA ALA A 134 -12.84 -15.36 -10.52
C ALA A 134 -14.05 -14.60 -9.94
N LEU A 135 -14.75 -13.79 -10.73
CA LEU A 135 -15.96 -13.07 -10.31
C LEU A 135 -17.12 -14.02 -9.94
N PHE A 136 -17.17 -15.20 -10.56
CA PHE A 136 -18.19 -16.22 -10.28
C PHE A 136 -17.74 -17.28 -9.27
N ASP A 137 -16.52 -17.18 -8.74
CA ASP A 137 -16.02 -18.10 -7.72
C ASP A 137 -16.77 -17.95 -6.39
N LYS A 138 -16.89 -19.06 -5.64
CA LYS A 138 -17.51 -19.07 -4.29
C LYS A 138 -16.76 -18.16 -3.32
N ASN A 139 -15.44 -18.05 -3.48
CA ASN A 139 -14.57 -17.14 -2.73
C ASN A 139 -13.99 -16.08 -3.66
N ARG A 140 -14.88 -15.28 -4.25
CA ARG A 140 -14.58 -14.30 -5.27
C ARG A 140 -13.38 -13.40 -4.92
N ALA A 141 -13.32 -12.88 -3.69
CA ALA A 141 -12.24 -11.98 -3.27
C ALA A 141 -10.88 -12.69 -3.32
N LEU A 142 -10.80 -13.94 -2.86
CA LEU A 142 -9.57 -14.73 -2.91
C LEU A 142 -9.18 -15.09 -4.36
N ALA A 143 -10.14 -15.49 -5.18
CA ALA A 143 -9.89 -15.83 -6.59
C ALA A 143 -9.36 -14.62 -7.35
N LEU A 144 -9.98 -13.45 -7.17
CA LEU A 144 -9.52 -12.20 -7.77
C LEU A 144 -8.13 -11.77 -7.26
N LYS A 145 -7.86 -11.91 -5.95
CA LYS A 145 -6.52 -11.63 -5.40
C LYS A 145 -5.45 -12.51 -6.05
N ARG A 146 -5.72 -13.78 -6.28
CA ARG A 146 -4.78 -14.72 -6.92
C ARG A 146 -4.48 -14.30 -8.35
N VAL A 147 -5.51 -14.05 -9.16
CA VAL A 147 -5.35 -13.58 -10.54
C VAL A 147 -4.56 -12.28 -10.61
N LEU A 148 -4.86 -11.32 -9.73
CA LEU A 148 -4.14 -10.05 -9.69
C LEU A 148 -2.71 -10.18 -9.16
N ALA A 149 -2.46 -11.10 -8.22
CA ALA A 149 -1.12 -11.32 -7.68
C ALA A 149 -0.16 -11.89 -8.73
N GLU A 150 -0.64 -12.77 -9.61
CA GLU A 150 0.14 -13.29 -10.76
C GLU A 150 0.59 -12.14 -11.68
N GLN A 151 -0.23 -11.10 -11.86
CA GLN A 151 0.12 -9.95 -12.68
C GLN A 151 1.20 -9.05 -12.04
N PHE A 152 1.39 -9.12 -10.74
CA PHE A 152 2.44 -8.33 -10.07
C PHE A 152 3.85 -8.86 -10.31
N GLU A 153 4.03 -10.13 -10.69
CA GLU A 153 5.35 -10.67 -11.07
C GLU A 153 5.89 -9.96 -12.30
N ASP A 154 5.02 -9.60 -13.26
CA ASP A 154 5.40 -8.89 -14.48
C ASP A 154 5.56 -7.38 -14.26
N LEU A 155 5.00 -6.85 -13.19
CA LEU A 155 5.00 -5.40 -12.90
C LEU A 155 6.42 -4.86 -12.66
N GLU A 156 7.32 -5.64 -12.08
CA GLU A 156 8.71 -5.23 -11.85
C GLU A 156 9.45 -5.05 -13.18
N GLY A 157 9.26 -5.96 -14.13
CA GLY A 157 9.77 -5.84 -15.50
C GLY A 157 9.22 -4.60 -16.20
N MET A 158 7.93 -4.35 -16.08
CA MET A 158 7.28 -3.16 -16.63
C MET A 158 7.84 -1.88 -16.00
N MET A 159 7.96 -1.80 -14.68
CA MET A 159 8.51 -0.62 -13.98
C MET A 159 9.96 -0.35 -14.37
N SER A 160 10.76 -1.39 -14.60
CA SER A 160 12.12 -1.25 -15.12
C SER A 160 12.13 -0.66 -16.55
N ALA A 161 11.20 -1.08 -17.40
CA ALA A 161 11.05 -0.54 -18.76
C ALA A 161 10.61 0.95 -18.75
N PHE A 162 9.82 1.38 -17.75
CA PHE A 162 9.43 2.79 -17.59
C PHE A 162 10.57 3.68 -17.16
N ASN A 163 11.54 3.15 -16.42
CA ASN A 163 12.65 3.95 -15.94
C ASN A 163 13.64 4.32 -17.05
N GLY A 164 13.71 3.55 -18.14
CA GLY A 164 14.62 3.79 -19.26
C GLY A 164 16.10 3.86 -18.85
N PRO A 165 17.02 3.98 -19.83
CA PRO A 165 18.46 4.04 -19.54
C PRO A 165 18.87 5.34 -18.82
N ASP A 166 18.16 6.44 -19.06
CA ASP A 166 18.45 7.77 -18.50
C ASP A 166 17.62 8.07 -17.22
N GLY A 167 16.88 7.07 -16.74
CA GLY A 167 15.94 7.23 -15.63
C GLY A 167 14.66 7.97 -16.04
N SER A 168 13.78 8.22 -15.08
CA SER A 168 12.50 8.91 -15.28
C SER A 168 12.18 9.86 -14.12
N THR A 169 11.31 10.82 -14.36
CA THR A 169 10.74 11.65 -13.28
C THR A 169 9.98 10.79 -12.30
N LEU A 170 9.22 9.81 -12.81
CA LEU A 170 8.35 8.95 -12.00
C LEU A 170 9.13 8.15 -10.94
N ILE A 171 10.33 7.68 -11.25
CA ILE A 171 11.17 6.89 -10.34
C ILE A 171 12.43 7.66 -9.93
N THR A 172 13.28 7.99 -10.91
CA THR A 172 14.64 8.47 -10.64
C THR A 172 14.67 9.82 -9.94
N GLU A 173 13.92 10.80 -10.42
CA GLU A 173 13.97 12.15 -9.83
C GLU A 173 13.30 12.19 -8.46
N ARG A 174 12.22 11.43 -8.27
CA ARG A 174 11.58 11.30 -6.97
C ARG A 174 12.50 10.58 -5.96
N ASN A 175 13.20 9.54 -6.40
CA ASN A 175 14.21 8.86 -5.56
C ASN A 175 15.33 9.79 -5.14
N LYS A 176 15.85 10.64 -6.06
CA LYS A 176 16.85 11.66 -5.73
C LYS A 176 16.34 12.61 -4.65
N ARG A 177 15.08 13.07 -4.76
CA ARG A 177 14.47 13.94 -3.77
C ARG A 177 14.36 13.24 -2.41
N ALA A 178 13.89 12.00 -2.37
CA ALA A 178 13.81 11.23 -1.12
C ALA A 178 15.19 11.06 -0.46
N LEU A 179 16.22 10.79 -1.24
CA LEU A 179 17.59 10.61 -0.73
C LEU A 179 18.26 11.92 -0.31
N GLU A 180 17.91 13.05 -0.92
CA GLU A 180 18.29 14.37 -0.45
C GLU A 180 17.73 14.63 0.97
N VAL A 181 16.43 14.38 1.16
CA VAL A 181 15.78 14.50 2.48
C VAL A 181 16.42 13.53 3.47
N LEU A 182 16.71 12.28 3.06
CA LEU A 182 17.43 11.32 3.90
C LEU A 182 18.78 11.86 4.38
N GLY A 183 19.54 12.47 3.46
CA GLY A 183 20.84 13.10 3.80
C GLY A 183 20.70 14.19 4.87
N ASN A 184 19.66 15.03 4.77
CA ASN A 184 19.36 16.06 5.74
C ASN A 184 18.99 15.47 7.11
N GLU A 185 18.17 14.42 7.13
CA GLU A 185 17.75 13.74 8.36
C GLU A 185 18.93 13.05 9.06
N ILE A 186 19.83 12.42 8.31
CA ILE A 186 21.08 11.86 8.83
C ILE A 186 21.99 12.99 9.36
N GLY A 187 22.07 14.11 8.63
CA GLY A 187 22.85 15.29 9.04
C GLY A 187 22.34 15.92 10.33
N SER A 188 21.05 15.83 10.62
CA SER A 188 20.43 16.26 11.88
C SER A 188 20.70 15.32 13.06
N GLY A 189 21.39 14.19 12.84
CA GLY A 189 21.80 13.24 13.87
C GLY A 189 20.91 12.03 14.03
N LYS A 190 19.89 11.85 13.21
CA LYS A 190 19.01 10.68 13.21
C LYS A 190 19.78 9.44 12.73
N LYS A 191 19.48 8.28 13.30
CA LYS A 191 20.26 7.05 13.10
C LYS A 191 19.44 5.88 12.59
N ARG A 192 18.18 5.76 13.01
CA ARG A 192 17.25 4.72 12.58
C ARG A 192 16.20 5.33 11.67
N LEU A 193 16.40 5.21 10.37
CA LEU A 193 15.53 5.82 9.37
C LEU A 193 14.86 4.75 8.53
N ALA A 194 13.74 5.11 7.92
CA ALA A 194 13.12 4.28 6.89
C ALA A 194 12.66 5.15 5.72
N ILE A 195 12.59 4.54 4.53
CA ILE A 195 11.99 5.11 3.32
C ILE A 195 10.81 4.23 2.95
N PHE A 196 9.60 4.78 3.05
CA PHE A 196 8.34 4.12 2.75
C PHE A 196 7.82 4.62 1.40
N TYR A 197 8.09 3.86 0.36
CA TYR A 197 7.83 4.19 -1.03
C TYR A 197 7.28 2.97 -1.79
N GLY A 198 6.58 3.17 -2.88
CA GLY A 198 6.12 2.09 -3.75
C GLY A 198 7.24 1.13 -4.16
N ALA A 199 6.93 -0.16 -4.28
CA ALA A 199 7.91 -1.22 -4.55
C ALA A 199 8.81 -0.94 -5.77
N GLY A 200 8.27 -0.32 -6.82
CA GLY A 200 9.02 0.05 -8.03
C GLY A 200 10.18 1.03 -7.82
N HIS A 201 10.21 1.73 -6.68
CA HIS A 201 11.30 2.65 -6.32
C HIS A 201 12.51 1.93 -5.70
N MET A 202 12.31 0.74 -5.11
CA MET A 202 13.28 0.07 -4.25
C MET A 202 14.59 -0.30 -4.95
N PRO A 203 14.62 -0.85 -6.18
CA PRO A 203 15.88 -1.22 -6.83
C PRO A 203 16.81 -0.03 -7.04
N ASP A 204 16.29 1.12 -7.49
CA ASP A 204 17.09 2.32 -7.69
C ASP A 204 17.54 2.94 -6.36
N MET A 205 16.66 2.98 -5.35
CA MET A 205 17.02 3.46 -4.01
C MET A 205 18.11 2.61 -3.35
N ALA A 206 18.00 1.27 -3.41
CA ALA A 206 19.01 0.37 -2.87
C ALA A 206 20.38 0.60 -3.50
N ARG A 207 20.43 0.71 -4.83
CA ARG A 207 21.66 1.01 -5.57
C ARG A 207 22.30 2.33 -5.12
N ARG A 208 21.49 3.39 -4.96
CA ARG A 208 21.95 4.73 -4.53
C ARG A 208 22.40 4.74 -3.07
N LEU A 209 21.70 4.04 -2.17
CA LEU A 209 22.14 3.92 -0.77
C LEU A 209 23.52 3.27 -0.68
N MET A 210 23.79 2.26 -1.50
CA MET A 210 25.12 1.64 -1.56
C MET A 210 26.17 2.58 -2.20
N ALA A 211 25.82 3.23 -3.31
CA ALA A 211 26.77 4.04 -4.07
C ALA A 211 27.10 5.37 -3.38
N ASP A 212 26.08 6.10 -2.92
CA ASP A 212 26.22 7.49 -2.46
C ASP A 212 26.39 7.57 -0.95
N PHE A 213 25.64 6.77 -0.17
CA PHE A 213 25.69 6.75 1.28
C PHE A 213 26.68 5.72 1.85
N LYS A 214 27.24 4.84 1.00
CA LYS A 214 28.17 3.77 1.40
C LYS A 214 27.56 2.81 2.43
N LEU A 215 26.23 2.65 2.42
CA LEU A 215 25.52 1.66 3.22
C LEU A 215 25.66 0.27 2.59
N LYS A 216 25.50 -0.77 3.41
CA LYS A 216 25.58 -2.16 2.97
C LYS A 216 24.27 -2.87 3.33
N PRO A 217 23.73 -3.73 2.47
CA PRO A 217 22.63 -4.59 2.82
C PRO A 217 22.95 -5.41 4.08
N SER A 218 22.02 -5.53 5.01
CA SER A 218 22.22 -6.27 6.27
C SER A 218 21.21 -7.40 6.44
N SER A 219 19.94 -7.16 6.20
CA SER A 219 18.86 -8.12 6.37
C SER A 219 17.69 -7.77 5.46
N GLU A 220 16.82 -8.75 5.27
CA GLU A 220 15.56 -8.62 4.55
C GLU A 220 14.45 -9.25 5.37
N ARG A 221 13.27 -8.64 5.33
CA ARG A 221 12.07 -9.15 5.99
C ARG A 221 10.86 -9.00 5.08
N TRP A 222 10.10 -10.07 4.96
CA TRP A 222 8.85 -10.08 4.22
C TRP A 222 7.66 -9.85 5.15
N VAL A 223 6.73 -9.01 4.72
CA VAL A 223 5.46 -8.77 5.41
C VAL A 223 4.34 -9.09 4.43
N THR A 224 3.40 -9.94 4.84
CA THR A 224 2.29 -10.38 4.00
C THR A 224 1.32 -9.23 3.77
N ALA A 225 1.27 -8.70 2.55
CA ALA A 225 0.33 -7.67 2.15
C ALA A 225 -1.02 -8.27 1.71
N TRP A 226 -1.00 -9.45 1.06
CA TRP A 226 -2.18 -10.17 0.60
C TRP A 226 -2.12 -11.62 1.08
N ASP A 227 -3.15 -12.06 1.82
CA ASP A 227 -3.31 -13.46 2.20
C ASP A 227 -4.04 -14.20 1.07
N LEU A 228 -3.31 -15.08 0.38
CA LEU A 228 -3.81 -15.88 -0.74
C LEU A 228 -4.22 -17.30 -0.33
N HIS A 229 -4.27 -17.59 0.97
CA HIS A 229 -4.72 -18.87 1.50
C HIS A 229 -6.24 -18.89 1.70
N GLU A 230 -6.84 -20.06 1.54
CA GLU A 230 -8.22 -20.25 1.95
C GLU A 230 -8.32 -20.15 3.47
N ARG A 231 -9.01 -19.11 3.96
CA ARG A 231 -9.35 -19.07 5.38
C ARG A 231 -10.38 -20.16 5.64
N ALA A 232 -10.06 -21.12 6.50
CA ALA A 232 -11.04 -22.06 7.00
C ALA A 232 -12.28 -21.28 7.45
N ALA A 233 -13.46 -21.61 6.92
CA ALA A 233 -14.68 -20.90 7.23
C ALA A 233 -14.79 -20.80 8.76
N LYS A 234 -14.62 -19.61 9.32
CA LYS A 234 -14.92 -19.36 10.73
C LYS A 234 -16.37 -19.76 10.92
N GLY A 235 -16.59 -20.89 11.59
CA GLY A 235 -17.92 -21.39 11.88
C GLY A 235 -18.74 -20.23 12.40
N ARG A 236 -19.84 -19.94 11.70
CA ARG A 236 -20.87 -19.06 12.22
C ARG A 236 -21.33 -19.68 13.53
N SER A 237 -20.76 -19.27 14.64
CA SER A 237 -21.33 -19.49 15.95
C SER A 237 -22.73 -18.89 15.89
N LYS A 238 -23.74 -19.74 15.70
CA LYS A 238 -25.14 -19.38 15.98
C LYS A 238 -25.14 -18.93 17.44
N ALA A 239 -25.19 -17.62 17.66
CA ALA A 239 -25.56 -17.12 18.96
C ALA A 239 -26.89 -17.76 19.34
N ALA A 240 -26.84 -18.65 20.32
CA ALA A 240 -28.03 -19.24 20.89
C ALA A 240 -28.85 -18.10 21.48
N ALA A 241 -30.05 -17.89 20.96
CA ALA A 241 -31.01 -16.97 21.53
C ALA A 241 -31.24 -17.31 23.00
N PRO A 242 -31.34 -16.33 23.90
CA PRO A 242 -31.67 -16.59 25.30
C PRO A 242 -33.06 -17.26 25.36
N LYS A 243 -33.14 -18.44 25.97
CA LYS A 243 -34.43 -19.04 26.31
C LYS A 243 -35.09 -18.14 27.35
N GLU A 244 -36.23 -17.54 26.98
CA GLU A 244 -37.13 -16.88 27.92
C GLU A 244 -37.61 -17.87 28.97
N GLY A 245 -37.15 -17.67 30.21
CA GLY A 245 -37.66 -18.41 31.39
C GLY A 245 -39.07 -17.98 31.69
N LYS A 246 -40.03 -18.88 31.49
CA LYS A 246 -41.41 -18.73 31.96
C LYS A 246 -41.40 -18.63 33.50
N SER A 247 -41.59 -17.44 34.04
CA SER A 247 -41.87 -17.19 35.45
C SER A 247 -43.27 -17.74 35.77
N LYS A 248 -43.34 -18.78 36.60
CA LYS A 248 -44.58 -19.23 37.25
C LYS A 248 -45.00 -18.18 38.26
N ARG A 249 -46.13 -17.51 38.03
CA ARG A 249 -46.86 -16.72 39.03
C ARG A 249 -47.51 -17.72 40.02
N GLU A 250 -47.01 -17.76 41.21
CA GLU A 250 -47.67 -18.39 42.36
C GLU A 250 -48.66 -17.39 42.96
N LYS A 251 -49.94 -17.82 42.98
CA LYS A 251 -51.05 -17.08 43.65
C LYS A 251 -50.91 -17.31 45.15
N ALA A 252 -50.65 -16.26 45.90
CA ALA A 252 -50.89 -16.28 47.36
C ALA A 252 -52.28 -15.75 47.62
N THR A 253 -53.12 -16.63 48.18
CA THR A 253 -54.46 -16.39 48.71
C THR A 253 -54.36 -15.67 50.02
N ALA A 254 -55.13 -14.59 50.15
CA ALA A 254 -55.39 -13.92 51.42
C ALA A 254 -56.37 -14.75 52.29
N ALA A 255 -55.99 -14.93 53.51
CA ALA A 255 -56.94 -15.22 54.58
C ALA A 255 -56.64 -14.27 55.74
N GLY A 256 -57.58 -13.59 56.12
CA GLY A 256 -58.03 -12.71 57.12
C GLY A 256 -57.98 -13.25 58.52
N ASN A 257 -57.79 -12.40 59.42
CA ASN A 257 -58.69 -12.24 60.59
C ASN A 257 -58.07 -11.23 61.60
N SER A 258 -58.96 -10.43 62.02
CA SER A 258 -59.16 -9.70 63.28
C SER A 258 -58.50 -8.35 63.35
#